data_e182ffba3182e9bbbc01f28dccfacff9
#
_entry.id   e182ffba3182e9bbbc01f28dccfacff9
#
_cell.length_a   1.000
_cell.length_b   1.000
_cell.length_c   1.000
_cell.angle_alpha   90.00
_cell.angle_beta   90.00
_cell.angle_gamma   90.00
#
_symmetry.space_group_name_H-M   'P 1'
#
loop_
_entity.id
_entity.type
_entity.pdbx_description
1 polymer ?
#
loop_
_entity_poly.entity_id
_entity_poly.type
_entity_poly.pdbx_seq_one_letter_code
_entity_poly.pdbx_strand_id
1 'polypeptide(L)'
;MKGWFGLNTTAMTERVLIVLHQEQSTPGRVGYSLRQRGYELDIRRPRFGDPLPKTMADHAGAVIFGGPQSANDPDDFIKAEIDWIGVPLRDQKPYLGICLGAQMLARHMGQRVFTHPEGKAEVGYYPVRPTAAGRAICDWPDHQYQWHREGFDLPNGCELIAEGDIFQTQAFRAGTGYAIQFHPEVTHAMMCRWTTRGAGRMELPGTKQRHEHFADRPVYDHGIRAWLAEFLDHWLALGQRQLAAAE
;
A
#
# COMPACT_ATOMS: atom_id res chain seq x y z
N MET A 1 33.94 16.38 42.82
CA MET A 1 33.26 15.23 42.26
C MET A 1 31.88 15.69 41.74
N LYS A 2 31.75 15.98 40.45
CA LYS A 2 30.45 16.35 39.84
C LYS A 2 30.00 15.11 39.04
N GLY A 3 28.94 14.43 39.52
CA GLY A 3 28.37 13.28 38.89
C GLY A 3 27.68 13.66 37.57
N TRP A 4 28.07 13.05 36.49
CA TRP A 4 27.41 13.09 35.21
C TRP A 4 26.24 12.11 35.27
N PHE A 5 25.02 12.59 35.42
CA PHE A 5 23.83 11.82 35.13
C PHE A 5 23.57 11.97 33.62
N GLY A 6 24.06 11.01 32.86
CA GLY A 6 23.67 10.82 31.49
C GLY A 6 22.20 10.37 31.48
N LEU A 7 21.29 11.22 31.01
CA LEU A 7 19.95 10.83 30.64
C LEU A 7 20.03 9.91 29.41
N ASN A 8 20.05 8.60 29.64
CA ASN A 8 19.76 7.61 28.61
C ASN A 8 18.27 7.72 28.28
N THR A 9 17.89 8.65 27.45
CA THR A 9 16.64 8.58 26.71
C THR A 9 16.84 7.45 25.69
N THR A 10 16.43 6.24 26.04
CA THR A 10 16.16 5.18 25.07
C THR A 10 15.12 5.77 24.11
N ALA A 11 15.56 6.21 22.93
CA ALA A 11 14.63 6.61 21.87
C ALA A 11 13.70 5.43 21.64
N MET A 12 12.41 5.61 21.94
CA MET A 12 11.39 4.61 21.66
C MET A 12 11.42 4.35 20.15
N THR A 13 11.66 3.10 19.76
CA THR A 13 11.64 2.71 18.36
C THR A 13 10.24 2.96 17.83
N GLU A 14 10.11 3.85 16.85
CA GLU A 14 8.81 4.16 16.23
C GLU A 14 8.27 2.92 15.50
N ARG A 15 6.96 2.70 15.58
CA ARG A 15 6.29 1.57 14.96
C ARG A 15 5.47 1.99 13.76
N VAL A 16 5.39 1.13 12.75
CA VAL A 16 4.44 1.23 11.65
C VAL A 16 3.44 0.08 11.76
N LEU A 17 2.14 0.43 11.76
CA LEU A 17 1.08 -0.56 11.73
C LEU A 17 1.00 -1.21 10.35
N ILE A 18 0.97 -2.54 10.32
CA ILE A 18 0.89 -3.36 9.11
C ILE A 18 -0.35 -4.24 9.18
N VAL A 19 -1.29 -4.06 8.26
CA VAL A 19 -2.50 -4.90 8.20
C VAL A 19 -2.36 -5.90 7.05
N LEU A 20 -2.52 -7.19 7.36
CA LEU A 20 -2.41 -8.31 6.42
C LEU A 20 -3.67 -9.19 6.48
N HIS A 21 -4.13 -9.70 5.33
CA HIS A 21 -5.41 -10.40 5.18
C HIS A 21 -5.31 -11.92 5.08
N GLN A 22 -4.11 -12.47 5.04
CA GLN A 22 -3.88 -13.91 5.00
C GLN A 22 -2.86 -14.32 6.06
N GLU A 23 -3.01 -15.52 6.61
CA GLU A 23 -2.15 -16.04 7.68
C GLU A 23 -0.66 -16.01 7.31
N GLN A 24 -0.34 -16.41 6.09
CA GLN A 24 1.03 -16.51 5.58
C GLN A 24 1.48 -15.30 4.74
N SER A 25 0.69 -14.22 4.70
CA SER A 25 1.10 -12.99 4.05
C SER A 25 2.23 -12.31 4.80
N THR A 26 3.09 -11.66 4.05
CA THR A 26 4.20 -10.86 4.59
C THR A 26 4.19 -9.48 3.94
N PRO A 27 4.71 -8.44 4.62
CA PRO A 27 4.77 -7.09 4.06
C PRO A 27 5.85 -6.92 2.98
N GLY A 28 6.51 -8.01 2.55
CA GLY A 28 7.46 -8.02 1.45
C GLY A 28 8.54 -6.93 1.56
N ARG A 29 8.81 -6.27 0.42
CA ARG A 29 9.81 -5.18 0.36
C ARG A 29 9.42 -3.95 1.16
N VAL A 30 8.12 -3.62 1.26
CA VAL A 30 7.67 -2.50 2.10
C VAL A 30 8.10 -2.72 3.54
N GLY A 31 7.81 -3.89 4.10
CA GLY A 31 8.22 -4.20 5.47
C GLY A 31 9.74 -4.26 5.65
N TYR A 32 10.47 -4.79 4.68
CA TYR A 32 11.93 -4.76 4.69
C TYR A 32 12.46 -3.33 4.70
N SER A 33 11.96 -2.47 3.80
CA SER A 33 12.40 -1.07 3.67
C SER A 33 12.08 -0.22 4.90
N LEU A 34 10.95 -0.47 5.58
CA LEU A 34 10.60 0.19 6.84
C LEU A 34 11.57 -0.22 7.96
N ARG A 35 11.90 -1.52 8.08
CA ARG A 35 12.90 -1.98 9.06
C ARG A 35 14.29 -1.40 8.81
N GLN A 36 14.70 -1.26 7.55
CA GLN A 36 15.99 -0.62 7.21
C GLN A 36 16.04 0.86 7.62
N ARG A 37 14.87 1.50 7.77
CA ARG A 37 14.71 2.87 8.27
C ARG A 37 14.55 2.95 9.80
N GLY A 38 14.69 1.82 10.50
CA GLY A 38 14.64 1.77 11.96
C GLY A 38 13.24 1.60 12.56
N TYR A 39 12.20 1.37 11.74
CA TYR A 39 10.85 1.17 12.25
C TYR A 39 10.61 -0.29 12.67
N GLU A 40 9.95 -0.48 13.80
CA GLU A 40 9.33 -1.75 14.16
C GLU A 40 8.00 -1.93 13.42
N LEU A 41 7.65 -3.18 13.10
CA LEU A 41 6.39 -3.49 12.42
C LEU A 41 5.40 -4.09 13.43
N ASP A 42 4.31 -3.37 13.71
CA ASP A 42 3.15 -3.90 14.44
C ASP A 42 2.22 -4.58 13.43
N ILE A 43 2.34 -5.91 13.29
CA ILE A 43 1.58 -6.67 12.30
C ILE A 43 0.26 -7.13 12.90
N ARG A 44 -0.85 -6.75 12.26
CA ARG A 44 -2.21 -7.09 12.64
C ARG A 44 -2.94 -7.80 11.52
N ARG A 45 -3.80 -8.74 11.88
CA ARG A 45 -4.67 -9.51 10.98
C ARG A 45 -6.11 -9.50 11.49
N PRO A 46 -6.88 -8.42 11.27
CA PRO A 46 -8.25 -8.28 11.80
C PRO A 46 -9.15 -9.43 11.36
N ARG A 47 -8.95 -9.97 10.17
CA ARG A 47 -9.64 -11.18 9.70
C ARG A 47 -9.53 -12.36 10.67
N PHE A 48 -8.46 -12.42 11.46
CA PHE A 48 -8.20 -13.49 12.44
C PHE A 48 -8.35 -13.01 13.89
N GLY A 49 -8.98 -11.83 14.08
CA GLY A 49 -9.35 -11.32 15.40
C GLY A 49 -8.36 -10.32 16.02
N ASP A 50 -7.27 -9.95 15.33
CA ASP A 50 -6.37 -8.92 15.87
C ASP A 50 -7.09 -7.56 15.87
N PRO A 51 -7.13 -6.83 17.01
CA PRO A 51 -7.78 -5.53 17.06
C PRO A 51 -6.95 -4.46 16.36
N LEU A 52 -7.63 -3.53 15.69
CA LEU A 52 -7.01 -2.29 15.22
C LEU A 52 -6.96 -1.24 16.33
N PRO A 53 -5.92 -0.40 16.42
CA PRO A 53 -5.77 0.60 17.47
C PRO A 53 -6.82 1.72 17.32
N LYS A 54 -7.28 2.28 18.43
CA LYS A 54 -8.26 3.37 18.45
C LYS A 54 -7.67 4.73 18.07
N THR A 55 -6.36 4.87 18.16
CA THR A 55 -5.58 6.07 17.80
C THR A 55 -4.24 5.66 17.21
N MET A 56 -3.59 6.56 16.50
CA MET A 56 -2.25 6.37 15.95
C MET A 56 -1.13 6.91 16.85
N ALA A 57 -1.40 7.15 18.15
CA ALA A 57 -0.42 7.76 19.08
C ALA A 57 0.90 6.97 19.14
N ASP A 58 0.82 5.63 19.08
CA ASP A 58 1.99 4.74 19.17
C ASP A 58 2.58 4.35 17.80
N HIS A 59 2.09 4.94 16.69
CA HIS A 59 2.50 4.58 15.34
C HIS A 59 2.89 5.81 14.51
N ALA A 60 3.96 5.68 13.74
CA ALA A 60 4.41 6.67 12.78
C ALA A 60 3.54 6.70 11.51
N GLY A 61 2.86 5.60 11.20
CA GLY A 61 1.97 5.46 10.06
C GLY A 61 1.34 4.07 10.00
N ALA A 62 0.47 3.85 9.01
CA ALA A 62 -0.21 2.58 8.80
C ALA A 62 -0.18 2.15 7.33
N VAL A 63 0.01 0.85 7.09
CA VAL A 63 -0.08 0.25 5.75
C VAL A 63 -1.11 -0.88 5.77
N ILE A 64 -2.17 -0.76 4.95
CA ILE A 64 -3.10 -1.86 4.68
C ILE A 64 -2.73 -2.48 3.33
N PHE A 65 -2.41 -3.76 3.34
CA PHE A 65 -1.96 -4.50 2.18
C PHE A 65 -3.10 -5.08 1.34
N GLY A 66 -2.73 -5.67 0.21
CA GLY A 66 -3.60 -6.46 -0.63
C GLY A 66 -4.09 -7.75 0.06
N GLY A 67 -5.15 -8.31 -0.50
CA GLY A 67 -5.75 -9.56 -0.06
C GLY A 67 -6.57 -10.21 -1.17
N PRO A 68 -7.04 -11.46 -0.97
CA PRO A 68 -7.89 -12.14 -1.94
C PRO A 68 -9.35 -11.65 -1.93
N GLN A 69 -9.73 -10.87 -0.91
CA GLN A 69 -11.06 -10.33 -0.72
C GLN A 69 -11.35 -9.16 -1.68
N SER A 70 -12.63 -8.81 -1.80
CA SER A 70 -13.09 -7.55 -2.37
C SER A 70 -13.37 -6.53 -1.27
N ALA A 71 -13.12 -5.25 -1.52
CA ALA A 71 -13.59 -4.19 -0.64
C ALA A 71 -15.13 -4.04 -0.62
N ASN A 72 -15.83 -4.82 -1.46
CA ASN A 72 -17.29 -4.93 -1.48
C ASN A 72 -17.81 -6.16 -0.74
N ASP A 73 -16.93 -7.04 -0.21
CA ASP A 73 -17.36 -8.22 0.53
C ASP A 73 -18.12 -7.81 1.81
N PRO A 74 -19.15 -8.58 2.21
CA PRO A 74 -19.98 -8.26 3.36
C PRO A 74 -19.33 -8.61 4.71
N ASP A 75 -18.11 -9.11 4.70
CA ASP A 75 -17.40 -9.55 5.92
C ASP A 75 -17.20 -8.39 6.91
N ASP A 76 -17.47 -8.66 8.19
CA ASP A 76 -17.39 -7.66 9.26
C ASP A 76 -16.00 -7.02 9.36
N PHE A 77 -14.93 -7.80 9.15
CA PHE A 77 -13.56 -7.27 9.20
C PHE A 77 -13.26 -6.32 8.05
N ILE A 78 -13.81 -6.53 6.83
CA ILE A 78 -13.68 -5.61 5.68
C ILE A 78 -14.32 -4.27 6.04
N LYS A 79 -15.54 -4.29 6.57
CA LYS A 79 -16.24 -3.08 7.00
C LYS A 79 -15.47 -2.37 8.13
N ALA A 80 -15.03 -3.13 9.13
CA ALA A 80 -14.27 -2.58 10.25
C ALA A 80 -12.95 -1.91 9.79
N GLU A 81 -12.24 -2.49 8.83
CA GLU A 81 -11.02 -1.91 8.26
C GLU A 81 -11.31 -0.65 7.45
N ILE A 82 -12.37 -0.65 6.62
CA ILE A 82 -12.81 0.54 5.88
C ILE A 82 -13.16 1.70 6.84
N ASP A 83 -13.94 1.42 7.88
CA ASP A 83 -14.30 2.42 8.89
C ASP A 83 -13.08 2.92 9.67
N TRP A 84 -12.14 1.99 9.99
CA TRP A 84 -10.92 2.30 10.74
C TRP A 84 -9.95 3.23 9.98
N ILE A 85 -9.96 3.26 8.66
CA ILE A 85 -9.10 4.18 7.86
C ILE A 85 -9.28 5.64 8.30
N GLY A 86 -10.45 6.00 8.79
CA GLY A 86 -10.70 7.32 9.40
C GLY A 86 -9.81 7.64 10.60
N VAL A 87 -9.23 6.64 11.28
CA VAL A 87 -8.33 6.86 12.44
C VAL A 87 -7.02 7.49 12.02
N PRO A 88 -6.19 6.90 11.13
CA PRO A 88 -4.95 7.55 10.69
C PRO A 88 -5.19 8.88 9.99
N LEU A 89 -6.26 9.03 9.19
CA LEU A 89 -6.57 10.28 8.50
C LEU A 89 -6.92 11.41 9.48
N ARG A 90 -7.77 11.13 10.48
CA ARG A 90 -8.14 12.08 11.54
C ARG A 90 -6.93 12.46 12.40
N ASP A 91 -6.11 11.47 12.76
CA ASP A 91 -4.89 11.67 13.58
C ASP A 91 -3.75 12.26 12.73
N GLN A 92 -4.02 12.57 11.46
CA GLN A 92 -3.07 13.12 10.47
C GLN A 92 -1.79 12.30 10.34
N LYS A 93 -1.86 11.01 10.53
CA LYS A 93 -0.73 10.08 10.35
C LYS A 93 -0.70 9.53 8.93
N PRO A 94 0.49 9.28 8.37
CA PRO A 94 0.63 8.67 7.07
C PRO A 94 -0.14 7.34 6.97
N TYR A 95 -0.99 7.23 5.94
CA TYR A 95 -1.66 6.00 5.57
C TYR A 95 -1.25 5.56 4.17
N LEU A 96 -1.01 4.28 3.97
CA LEU A 96 -0.76 3.68 2.66
C LEU A 96 -1.68 2.48 2.45
N GLY A 97 -2.57 2.57 1.48
CA GLY A 97 -3.36 1.44 1.00
C GLY A 97 -2.73 0.83 -0.25
N ILE A 98 -2.49 -0.48 -0.25
CA ILE A 98 -1.96 -1.25 -1.37
C ILE A 98 -3.04 -2.21 -1.87
N CYS A 99 -3.40 -2.15 -3.15
CA CYS A 99 -4.41 -2.98 -3.82
C CYS A 99 -5.74 -2.98 -3.04
N LEU A 100 -6.08 -4.04 -2.28
CA LEU A 100 -7.28 -4.06 -1.44
C LEU A 100 -7.32 -2.88 -0.46
N GLY A 101 -6.20 -2.52 0.17
CA GLY A 101 -6.11 -1.36 1.07
C GLY A 101 -6.36 -0.02 0.35
N ALA A 102 -5.98 0.08 -0.93
CA ALA A 102 -6.30 1.24 -1.77
C ALA A 102 -7.79 1.30 -2.11
N GLN A 103 -8.37 0.16 -2.44
CA GLN A 103 -9.82 0.02 -2.69
C GLN A 103 -10.63 0.35 -1.44
N MET A 104 -10.16 -0.08 -0.26
CA MET A 104 -10.77 0.26 1.02
C MET A 104 -10.73 1.77 1.29
N LEU A 105 -9.61 2.46 0.98
CA LEU A 105 -9.54 3.92 1.10
C LEU A 105 -10.54 4.60 0.14
N ALA A 106 -10.65 4.13 -1.11
CA ALA A 106 -11.64 4.65 -2.06
C ALA A 106 -13.08 4.46 -1.54
N ARG A 107 -13.39 3.29 -0.96
CA ARG A 107 -14.68 3.02 -0.30
C ARG A 107 -14.91 3.92 0.92
N HIS A 108 -13.90 4.10 1.77
CA HIS A 108 -13.96 5.02 2.91
C HIS A 108 -14.29 6.46 2.47
N MET A 109 -13.75 6.87 1.32
CA MET A 109 -14.02 8.18 0.71
C MET A 109 -15.34 8.24 -0.09
N GLY A 110 -16.18 7.19 -0.01
CA GLY A 110 -17.50 7.13 -0.63
C GLY A 110 -17.52 6.75 -2.11
N GLN A 111 -16.41 6.24 -2.66
CA GLN A 111 -16.34 5.82 -4.06
C GLN A 111 -16.56 4.33 -4.24
N ARG A 112 -16.94 3.96 -5.46
CA ARG A 112 -17.16 2.56 -5.82
C ARG A 112 -15.84 1.85 -6.11
N VAL A 113 -15.83 0.57 -5.80
CA VAL A 113 -14.87 -0.42 -6.28
C VAL A 113 -15.61 -1.31 -7.26
N PHE A 114 -15.01 -1.59 -8.42
CA PHE A 114 -15.70 -2.25 -9.53
C PHE A 114 -14.80 -3.20 -10.32
N THR A 115 -15.41 -4.20 -10.94
CA THR A 115 -14.78 -5.04 -11.97
C THR A 115 -14.86 -4.34 -13.33
N HIS A 116 -13.86 -4.57 -14.18
CA HIS A 116 -13.87 -4.04 -15.55
C HIS A 116 -15.09 -4.58 -16.33
N PRO A 117 -15.82 -3.75 -17.12
CA PRO A 117 -17.02 -4.21 -17.85
C PRO A 117 -16.77 -5.41 -18.77
N GLU A 118 -15.56 -5.51 -19.35
CA GLU A 118 -15.15 -6.62 -20.20
C GLU A 118 -14.49 -7.76 -19.43
N GLY A 119 -14.56 -7.76 -18.10
CA GLY A 119 -13.92 -8.77 -17.24
C GLY A 119 -12.39 -8.73 -17.24
N LYS A 120 -11.77 -7.65 -17.76
CA LYS A 120 -10.31 -7.50 -17.78
C LYS A 120 -9.76 -7.38 -16.36
N ALA A 121 -8.54 -7.92 -16.19
CA ALA A 121 -7.75 -7.82 -14.96
C ALA A 121 -6.30 -7.42 -15.31
N GLU A 122 -5.61 -6.84 -14.36
CA GLU A 122 -4.18 -6.56 -14.46
C GLU A 122 -3.43 -7.53 -13.55
N VAL A 123 -2.71 -8.48 -14.17
CA VAL A 123 -1.90 -9.52 -13.51
C VAL A 123 -0.57 -9.64 -14.25
N GLY A 124 0.51 -9.10 -13.68
CA GLY A 124 1.82 -8.97 -14.32
C GLY A 124 2.39 -7.56 -14.22
N TYR A 125 3.29 -7.19 -15.10
CA TYR A 125 3.83 -5.84 -15.20
C TYR A 125 3.05 -5.03 -16.24
N TYR A 126 2.53 -3.85 -15.83
CA TYR A 126 1.73 -2.96 -16.68
C TYR A 126 2.25 -1.53 -16.60
N PRO A 127 2.09 -0.76 -17.70
CA PRO A 127 2.43 0.66 -17.71
C PRO A 127 1.62 1.42 -16.67
N VAL A 128 2.30 2.26 -15.89
CA VAL A 128 1.68 3.20 -14.96
C VAL A 128 2.30 4.57 -15.19
N ARG A 129 1.48 5.55 -15.50
CA ARG A 129 1.91 6.90 -15.85
C ARG A 129 1.64 7.88 -14.70
N PRO A 130 2.67 8.48 -14.11
CA PRO A 130 2.48 9.50 -13.08
C PRO A 130 1.85 10.77 -13.67
N THR A 131 0.96 11.40 -12.92
CA THR A 131 0.51 12.78 -13.19
C THR A 131 1.61 13.80 -12.83
N ALA A 132 1.34 15.08 -12.98
CA ALA A 132 2.25 16.13 -12.48
C ALA A 132 2.45 16.01 -10.96
N ALA A 133 1.39 15.70 -10.21
CA ALA A 133 1.44 15.47 -8.77
C ALA A 133 2.28 14.23 -8.41
N GLY A 134 2.16 13.15 -9.18
CA GLY A 134 2.97 11.95 -8.99
C GLY A 134 4.45 12.20 -9.21
N ARG A 135 4.81 12.92 -10.29
CA ARG A 135 6.21 13.30 -10.58
C ARG A 135 6.82 14.22 -9.52
N ALA A 136 6.00 15.00 -8.82
CA ALA A 136 6.48 15.85 -7.72
C ALA A 136 6.86 15.07 -6.46
N ILE A 137 6.46 13.78 -6.35
CA ILE A 137 6.75 12.94 -5.20
C ILE A 137 8.12 12.25 -5.34
N CYS A 138 8.36 11.59 -6.46
CA CYS A 138 9.57 10.81 -6.76
C CYS A 138 9.63 10.47 -8.25
N ASP A 139 10.73 9.87 -8.70
CA ASP A 139 10.86 9.31 -10.03
C ASP A 139 10.05 8.02 -10.18
N TRP A 140 9.38 7.84 -11.33
CA TRP A 140 8.50 6.70 -11.58
C TRP A 140 9.08 5.76 -12.64
N PRO A 141 9.02 4.43 -12.40
CA PRO A 141 9.30 3.46 -13.45
C PRO A 141 8.14 3.40 -14.45
N ASP A 142 8.42 3.02 -15.68
CA ASP A 142 7.40 2.88 -16.72
C ASP A 142 6.33 1.83 -16.38
N HIS A 143 6.70 0.79 -15.63
CA HIS A 143 5.82 -0.33 -15.29
C HIS A 143 5.80 -0.57 -13.79
N GLN A 144 4.61 -1.00 -13.31
CA GLN A 144 4.40 -1.50 -11.95
C GLN A 144 3.86 -2.93 -11.98
N TYR A 145 4.11 -3.71 -10.91
CA TYR A 145 3.58 -5.06 -10.79
C TYR A 145 2.14 -5.04 -10.29
N GLN A 146 1.25 -5.67 -11.03
CA GLN A 146 -0.20 -5.71 -10.78
C GLN A 146 -0.66 -7.12 -10.42
N TRP A 147 -1.70 -7.21 -9.57
CA TRP A 147 -2.35 -8.48 -9.24
C TRP A 147 -3.79 -8.25 -8.79
N HIS A 148 -4.62 -7.64 -9.64
CA HIS A 148 -6.00 -7.29 -9.30
C HIS A 148 -6.96 -7.46 -10.48
N ARG A 149 -8.26 -7.62 -10.15
CA ARG A 149 -9.39 -7.69 -11.07
C ARG A 149 -10.41 -6.57 -10.84
N GLU A 150 -10.26 -5.85 -9.76
CA GLU A 150 -11.10 -4.72 -9.41
C GLU A 150 -10.25 -3.45 -9.35
N GLY A 151 -10.84 -2.34 -9.76
CA GLY A 151 -10.31 -1.00 -9.63
C GLY A 151 -11.26 -0.12 -8.85
N PHE A 152 -10.96 1.15 -8.77
CA PHE A 152 -11.77 2.14 -8.09
C PHE A 152 -11.81 3.46 -8.87
N ASP A 153 -12.89 4.22 -8.70
CA ASP A 153 -12.97 5.59 -9.20
C ASP A 153 -12.19 6.53 -8.27
N LEU A 154 -11.65 7.61 -8.86
CA LEU A 154 -10.99 8.66 -8.07
C LEU A 154 -12.01 9.34 -7.13
N PRO A 155 -11.76 9.37 -5.81
CA PRO A 155 -12.66 10.05 -4.90
C PRO A 155 -12.67 11.57 -5.10
N ASN A 156 -13.85 12.19 -4.91
CA ASN A 156 -14.01 13.63 -5.02
C ASN A 156 -13.07 14.37 -4.05
N GLY A 157 -12.39 15.39 -4.53
CA GLY A 157 -11.44 16.18 -3.74
C GLY A 157 -10.09 15.52 -3.48
N CYS A 158 -9.87 14.30 -4.01
CA CYS A 158 -8.59 13.63 -3.97
C CYS A 158 -7.74 13.96 -5.19
N GLU A 159 -6.42 13.87 -5.02
CA GLU A 159 -5.45 14.17 -6.06
C GLU A 159 -5.02 12.88 -6.77
N LEU A 160 -5.23 12.83 -8.09
CA LEU A 160 -4.77 11.72 -8.92
C LEU A 160 -3.25 11.75 -9.02
N ILE A 161 -2.60 10.64 -8.64
CA ILE A 161 -1.14 10.51 -8.61
C ILE A 161 -0.62 9.73 -9.82
N ALA A 162 -1.33 8.68 -10.23
CA ALA A 162 -0.93 7.88 -11.39
C ALA A 162 -2.13 7.24 -12.10
N GLU A 163 -1.97 7.02 -13.40
CA GLU A 163 -2.98 6.45 -14.30
C GLU A 163 -2.47 5.18 -14.99
N GLY A 164 -3.40 4.30 -15.35
CA GLY A 164 -3.18 3.09 -16.15
C GLY A 164 -4.08 3.02 -17.38
N ASP A 165 -3.93 1.94 -18.17
CA ASP A 165 -4.68 1.75 -19.42
C ASP A 165 -5.98 0.96 -19.22
N ILE A 166 -5.97 -0.10 -18.40
CA ILE A 166 -7.14 -0.95 -18.14
C ILE A 166 -7.98 -0.34 -17.01
N PHE A 167 -7.34 0.01 -15.91
CA PHE A 167 -7.96 0.76 -14.82
C PHE A 167 -7.30 2.14 -14.74
N GLN A 168 -8.08 3.17 -14.97
CA GLN A 168 -7.53 4.54 -15.09
C GLN A 168 -6.90 5.03 -13.80
N THR A 169 -7.54 4.82 -12.64
CA THR A 169 -7.01 5.27 -11.36
C THR A 169 -6.06 4.23 -10.78
N GLN A 170 -4.75 4.50 -10.86
CA GLN A 170 -3.72 3.60 -10.35
C GLN A 170 -3.17 4.05 -8.99
N ALA A 171 -3.17 5.36 -8.72
CA ALA A 171 -2.80 5.91 -7.43
C ALA A 171 -3.47 7.27 -7.21
N PHE A 172 -3.87 7.54 -5.96
CA PHE A 172 -4.38 8.84 -5.53
C PHE A 172 -3.93 9.20 -4.12
N ARG A 173 -4.04 10.49 -3.77
CA ARG A 173 -3.78 11.03 -2.44
C ARG A 173 -5.04 11.66 -1.85
N ALA A 174 -5.31 11.35 -0.58
CA ALA A 174 -6.34 11.94 0.26
C ALA A 174 -5.72 12.46 1.57
N GLY A 175 -5.35 13.73 1.62
CA GLY A 175 -4.63 14.30 2.76
C GLY A 175 -3.28 13.60 2.99
N THR A 176 -3.12 12.93 4.14
CA THR A 176 -1.94 12.11 4.49
C THR A 176 -2.02 10.66 3.99
N GLY A 177 -3.16 10.28 3.40
CA GLY A 177 -3.39 8.94 2.87
C GLY A 177 -3.01 8.82 1.41
N TYR A 178 -2.32 7.73 1.07
CA TYR A 178 -2.05 7.30 -0.30
C TYR A 178 -2.72 5.96 -0.59
N ALA A 179 -3.31 5.86 -1.77
CA ALA A 179 -3.82 4.62 -2.36
C ALA A 179 -2.98 4.28 -3.57
N ILE A 180 -2.47 3.06 -3.66
CA ILE A 180 -1.80 2.52 -4.84
C ILE A 180 -2.41 1.17 -5.20
N GLN A 181 -2.82 1.00 -6.47
CA GLN A 181 -3.47 -0.23 -6.91
C GLN A 181 -2.46 -1.36 -7.13
N PHE A 182 -1.25 -1.03 -7.49
CA PHE A 182 -0.14 -1.94 -7.79
C PHE A 182 0.60 -2.42 -6.53
N HIS A 183 1.49 -3.41 -6.71
CA HIS A 183 2.17 -4.14 -5.64
C HIS A 183 3.70 -3.95 -5.63
N PRO A 184 4.24 -2.84 -5.11
CA PRO A 184 5.69 -2.62 -5.07
C PRO A 184 6.39 -3.52 -4.04
N GLU A 185 5.62 -4.13 -3.12
CA GLU A 185 6.13 -5.04 -2.08
C GLU A 185 6.57 -6.40 -2.60
N VAL A 186 6.19 -6.77 -3.84
CA VAL A 186 6.34 -8.13 -4.35
C VAL A 186 7.80 -8.54 -4.54
N THR A 187 8.23 -9.54 -3.79
CA THR A 187 9.52 -10.22 -3.95
C THR A 187 9.44 -11.36 -4.97
N HIS A 188 10.60 -11.88 -5.40
CA HIS A 188 10.63 -13.07 -6.26
C HIS A 188 9.88 -14.27 -5.65
N ALA A 189 10.07 -14.53 -4.36
CA ALA A 189 9.37 -15.61 -3.67
C ALA A 189 7.85 -15.39 -3.60
N MET A 190 7.40 -14.14 -3.44
CA MET A 190 5.97 -13.81 -3.51
C MET A 190 5.42 -14.04 -4.91
N MET A 191 6.11 -13.58 -5.95
CA MET A 191 5.74 -13.81 -7.35
C MET A 191 5.62 -15.32 -7.65
N CYS A 192 6.59 -16.13 -7.23
CA CYS A 192 6.52 -17.60 -7.38
C CYS A 192 5.25 -18.17 -6.73
N ARG A 193 4.96 -17.77 -5.48
CA ARG A 193 3.76 -18.24 -4.77
C ARG A 193 2.46 -17.78 -5.44
N TRP A 194 2.38 -16.51 -5.83
CA TRP A 194 1.17 -15.95 -6.42
C TRP A 194 0.86 -16.55 -7.77
N THR A 195 1.86 -16.68 -8.65
CA THR A 195 1.68 -17.30 -9.96
C THR A 195 1.42 -18.81 -9.91
N THR A 196 1.75 -19.48 -8.79
CA THR A 196 1.43 -20.91 -8.58
C THR A 196 0.05 -21.08 -7.97
N ARG A 197 -0.24 -20.38 -6.84
CA ARG A 197 -1.52 -20.53 -6.12
C ARG A 197 -2.68 -19.81 -6.78
N GLY A 198 -2.40 -18.72 -7.49
CA GLY A 198 -3.37 -17.90 -8.21
C GLY A 198 -3.36 -18.13 -9.72
N ALA A 199 -2.97 -19.32 -10.21
CA ALA A 199 -2.85 -19.62 -11.63
C ALA A 199 -4.11 -19.28 -12.43
N GLY A 200 -5.31 -19.56 -11.91
CA GLY A 200 -6.56 -19.22 -12.57
C GLY A 200 -6.80 -17.72 -12.79
N ARG A 201 -6.09 -16.84 -12.09
CA ARG A 201 -6.16 -15.39 -12.37
C ARG A 201 -5.48 -15.01 -13.67
N MET A 202 -4.51 -15.79 -14.11
CA MET A 202 -3.79 -15.57 -15.38
C MET A 202 -4.59 -16.07 -16.61
N GLU A 203 -5.80 -16.61 -16.40
CA GLU A 203 -6.75 -16.98 -17.46
C GLU A 203 -7.75 -15.85 -17.77
N LEU A 204 -7.79 -14.80 -16.93
CA LEU A 204 -8.69 -13.67 -17.14
C LEU A 204 -8.23 -12.80 -18.33
N PRO A 205 -9.17 -12.12 -19.01
CA PRO A 205 -8.82 -11.20 -20.08
C PRO A 205 -7.86 -10.10 -19.61
N GLY A 206 -6.87 -9.77 -20.42
CA GLY A 206 -5.90 -8.70 -20.13
C GLY A 206 -4.71 -9.14 -19.29
N THR A 207 -4.68 -10.36 -18.76
CA THR A 207 -3.61 -10.83 -17.86
C THR A 207 -2.41 -11.41 -18.61
N LYS A 208 -1.24 -11.35 -17.99
CA LYS A 208 -0.01 -11.96 -18.48
C LYS A 208 0.16 -13.37 -17.95
N GLN A 209 0.78 -14.23 -18.78
CA GLN A 209 1.07 -15.61 -18.42
C GLN A 209 2.28 -15.69 -17.48
N ARG A 210 2.37 -16.78 -16.71
CA ARG A 210 3.41 -16.97 -15.71
C ARG A 210 4.83 -16.70 -16.23
N HIS A 211 5.16 -17.19 -17.44
CA HIS A 211 6.50 -17.00 -18.01
C HIS A 211 6.82 -15.52 -18.30
N GLU A 212 5.81 -14.70 -18.65
CA GLU A 212 5.97 -13.26 -18.89
C GLU A 212 6.32 -12.52 -17.60
N HIS A 213 5.73 -12.88 -16.45
CA HIS A 213 6.08 -12.28 -15.15
C HIS A 213 7.59 -12.43 -14.84
N PHE A 214 8.16 -13.63 -15.14
CA PHE A 214 9.58 -13.90 -14.88
C PHE A 214 10.50 -13.29 -15.92
N ALA A 215 10.06 -13.16 -17.18
CA ALA A 215 10.79 -12.46 -18.23
C ALA A 215 10.84 -10.95 -17.99
N ASP A 216 9.72 -10.37 -17.56
CA ASP A 216 9.58 -8.93 -17.29
C ASP A 216 10.30 -8.48 -16.01
N ARG A 217 10.41 -9.37 -15.02
CA ARG A 217 10.97 -9.03 -13.71
C ARG A 217 12.38 -8.42 -13.76
N PRO A 218 13.37 -8.99 -14.46
CA PRO A 218 14.70 -8.39 -14.55
C PRO A 218 14.70 -7.04 -15.26
N VAL A 219 13.69 -6.76 -16.08
CA VAL A 219 13.56 -5.49 -16.82
C VAL A 219 13.01 -4.40 -15.90
N TYR A 220 11.92 -4.66 -15.17
CA TYR A 220 11.16 -3.61 -14.47
C TYR A 220 11.40 -3.54 -12.97
N ASP A 221 11.80 -4.65 -12.33
CA ASP A 221 11.87 -4.76 -10.86
C ASP A 221 12.85 -3.77 -10.20
N HIS A 222 13.93 -3.42 -10.90
CA HIS A 222 14.91 -2.45 -10.39
C HIS A 222 14.29 -1.06 -10.21
N GLY A 223 13.57 -0.56 -11.21
CA GLY A 223 12.88 0.74 -11.16
C GLY A 223 11.81 0.79 -10.07
N ILE A 224 11.03 -0.31 -9.91
CA ILE A 224 10.02 -0.42 -8.84
C ILE A 224 10.67 -0.34 -7.45
N ARG A 225 11.83 -0.96 -7.27
CA ARG A 225 12.56 -0.90 -5.98
C ARG A 225 13.09 0.50 -5.67
N ALA A 226 13.62 1.20 -6.66
CA ALA A 226 14.09 2.58 -6.52
C ALA A 226 12.90 3.48 -6.16
N TRP A 227 11.81 3.40 -6.93
CA TRP A 227 10.56 4.12 -6.68
C TRP A 227 10.05 3.88 -5.25
N LEU A 228 9.99 2.63 -4.80
CA LEU A 228 9.49 2.30 -3.46
C LEU A 228 10.35 2.96 -2.36
N ALA A 229 11.67 3.01 -2.54
CA ALA A 229 12.55 3.63 -1.56
C ALA A 229 12.26 5.14 -1.44
N GLU A 230 12.20 5.87 -2.56
CA GLU A 230 11.92 7.30 -2.59
C GLU A 230 10.50 7.62 -2.10
N PHE A 231 9.51 6.83 -2.54
CA PHE A 231 8.12 6.99 -2.12
C PHE A 231 7.96 6.81 -0.60
N LEU A 232 8.60 5.81 -0.01
CA LEU A 232 8.53 5.60 1.45
C LEU A 232 9.22 6.72 2.22
N ASP A 233 10.31 7.30 1.72
CA ASP A 233 10.95 8.46 2.34
C ASP A 233 10.00 9.67 2.33
N HIS A 234 9.36 9.94 1.20
CA HIS A 234 8.33 10.97 1.09
C HIS A 234 7.14 10.71 2.03
N TRP A 235 6.62 9.48 2.04
CA TRP A 235 5.45 9.09 2.83
C TRP A 235 5.71 9.24 4.34
N LEU A 236 6.86 8.79 4.84
CA LEU A 236 7.24 8.92 6.24
C LEU A 236 7.45 10.38 6.65
N ALA A 237 8.01 11.21 5.76
CA ALA A 237 8.20 12.64 6.02
C ALA A 237 6.88 13.41 6.23
N LEU A 238 5.75 12.91 5.77
CA LEU A 238 4.44 13.55 6.03
C LEU A 238 4.10 13.58 7.53
N GLY A 239 4.37 12.49 8.26
CA GLY A 239 4.15 12.44 9.71
C GLY A 239 5.07 13.37 10.49
N GLN A 240 6.32 13.52 10.05
CA GLN A 240 7.32 14.36 10.71
C GLN A 240 7.05 15.86 10.52
N ARG A 241 6.62 16.29 9.33
CA ARG A 241 6.28 17.70 9.04
C ARG A 241 5.12 18.22 9.88
N GLN A 242 4.19 17.36 10.27
CA GLN A 242 3.04 17.75 11.06
C GLN A 242 3.37 17.89 12.54
N LEU A 243 4.30 17.09 13.07
CA LEU A 243 4.82 17.26 14.43
C LEU A 243 5.55 18.61 14.55
N ALA A 244 6.37 18.96 13.57
CA ALA A 244 7.09 20.24 13.54
C ALA A 244 6.19 21.48 13.31
N ALA A 245 4.98 21.32 12.78
CA ALA A 245 4.03 22.42 12.59
C ALA A 245 3.08 22.61 13.78
N ALA A 246 3.06 21.65 14.72
CA ALA A 246 2.27 21.70 15.95
C ALA A 246 3.05 22.21 17.18
N GLU A 247 4.36 22.38 17.05
CA GLU A 247 5.26 23.04 18.02
C GLU A 247 5.43 24.54 17.69
#